data_3fd06537cf8bd796eeab8558880c3c87
#
_entry.id   3fd06537cf8bd796eeab8558880c3c87
#
_cell.length_a   1.000
_cell.length_b   1.000
_cell.length_c   1.000
_cell.angle_alpha   90.00
_cell.angle_beta   90.00
_cell.angle_gamma   90.00
#
_symmetry.space_group_name_H-M   'P 1'
#
loop_
_entity.id
_entity.type
_entity.pdbx_description
1 polymer ?
#
loop_
_entity_poly.entity_id
_entity_poly.type
_entity_poly.pdbx_seq_one_letter_code
_entity_poly.pdbx_strand_id
1 'polypeptide(L)'
;MEKMLDLISSEVKKAFRANSYDETYGRVTLSNRPDLCEYQCNGAMAAAKEYKCAPFIISDKIAESLKENPMFEQVDSVKPGFLNLKLNPEYLAEYLRNMAKDPERLGCDKCENPKTIMIDYGGPNVAKPLHVGHLRSAIIGESVKRIGAFMGHTMIGDVHLGDWGLQMGLIITELKERKPDLIYFDESYAGEYSKDAPFTIGELEEIYPAASGRSKEDEAYKEAAMQATYELQHGRKGYQALLEHILNVSVSDLKRNYENLKVSFELWKGESDAQPYIPDMVEKMKKDGYAYISEGALVVDVKEDTDTKEIPPCMILKSDGASLYNTTDLATIVWRMKDYHPDEIIYVVDKRQELYFTQVFRCARKTGLVEPETELKFLGFGTMNGKDGKPFKTREGGVMRLEYLVSNINEEMYKKITDNHTVEEEEGKKTAKIVALSAIKYGDLSNQASKDYIFDVDRFTSFEGNTGPYILYTIVRIKSILKKYQAARMLPEGAEILAAHSESEKALMLELCKFNSMMETAFEETAPHKVCAYIYDLANAFNRFYHETKIMSEQDEMVQAGYICLLELTKRALELCINVLGFEAPDRM
;
A
#
# COMPACT_ATOMS: atom_id res chain seq x y z
N MET A 1 -9.18 20.33 7.87
CA MET A 1 -8.39 21.53 8.31
C MET A 1 -7.44 21.90 7.17
N GLU A 2 -7.37 23.20 6.83
CA GLU A 2 -6.50 23.65 5.73
C GLU A 2 -5.01 23.33 6.01
N LYS A 3 -4.29 22.90 4.99
CA LYS A 3 -2.88 22.52 5.12
C LYS A 3 -2.00 23.74 5.37
N MET A 4 -0.98 23.60 6.21
CA MET A 4 -0.07 24.70 6.54
C MET A 4 0.54 25.37 5.28
N LEU A 5 0.94 24.57 4.31
CA LEU A 5 1.53 25.07 3.06
C LEU A 5 0.54 25.90 2.23
N ASP A 6 -0.74 25.52 2.24
CA ASP A 6 -1.81 26.25 1.53
C ASP A 6 -2.13 27.57 2.24
N LEU A 7 -2.19 27.55 3.59
CA LEU A 7 -2.34 28.77 4.39
C LEU A 7 -1.23 29.78 4.11
N ILE A 8 0.03 29.33 4.13
CA ILE A 8 1.20 30.18 3.82
C ILE A 8 1.12 30.70 2.39
N SER A 9 0.80 29.82 1.42
CA SER A 9 0.66 30.23 0.01
C SER A 9 -0.47 31.25 -0.17
N SER A 10 -1.58 31.11 0.56
CA SER A 10 -2.69 32.05 0.52
C SER A 10 -2.26 33.47 0.95
N GLU A 11 -1.49 33.58 2.04
CA GLU A 11 -0.99 34.86 2.51
C GLU A 11 0.01 35.50 1.52
N VAL A 12 0.91 34.70 0.96
CA VAL A 12 1.87 35.19 -0.05
C VAL A 12 1.15 35.62 -1.34
N LYS A 13 0.13 34.88 -1.79
CA LYS A 13 -0.72 35.27 -2.93
C LYS A 13 -1.43 36.59 -2.70
N LYS A 14 -1.98 36.80 -1.49
CA LYS A 14 -2.58 38.10 -1.11
C LYS A 14 -1.56 39.24 -1.21
N ALA A 15 -0.32 39.02 -0.78
CA ALA A 15 0.73 40.01 -0.86
C ALA A 15 1.13 40.33 -2.33
N PHE A 16 1.20 39.32 -3.22
CA PHE A 16 1.41 39.54 -4.65
C PHE A 16 0.28 40.40 -5.25
N ARG A 17 -0.97 40.03 -4.98
CA ARG A 17 -2.15 40.78 -5.45
C ARG A 17 -2.16 42.22 -4.94
N ALA A 18 -1.85 42.44 -3.66
CA ALA A 18 -1.80 43.78 -3.05
C ALA A 18 -0.74 44.68 -3.69
N ASN A 19 0.33 44.10 -4.24
CA ASN A 19 1.37 44.81 -4.96
C ASN A 19 1.17 44.87 -6.48
N SER A 20 -0.05 44.54 -6.96
CA SER A 20 -0.42 44.55 -8.38
C SER A 20 0.38 43.55 -9.25
N TYR A 21 0.76 42.43 -8.64
CA TYR A 21 1.33 41.26 -9.32
C TYR A 21 0.29 40.13 -9.39
N ASP A 22 0.42 39.26 -10.38
CA ASP A 22 -0.43 38.07 -10.46
C ASP A 22 -0.19 37.15 -9.25
N GLU A 23 -1.28 36.79 -8.57
CA GLU A 23 -1.25 35.97 -7.37
C GLU A 23 -0.74 34.54 -7.61
N THR A 24 -0.79 34.03 -8.84
CA THR A 24 -0.28 32.70 -9.19
C THR A 24 1.21 32.54 -8.89
N TYR A 25 1.95 33.66 -8.86
CA TYR A 25 3.36 33.66 -8.44
C TYR A 25 3.56 33.48 -6.93
N GLY A 26 2.52 33.59 -6.13
CA GLY A 26 2.58 33.43 -4.67
C GLY A 26 2.62 31.98 -4.16
N ARG A 27 2.93 31.00 -5.01
CA ARG A 27 3.06 29.60 -4.58
C ARG A 27 4.30 29.40 -3.72
N VAL A 28 4.09 28.82 -2.54
CA VAL A 28 5.15 28.51 -1.57
C VAL A 28 5.48 27.01 -1.59
N THR A 29 6.71 26.68 -1.32
CA THR A 29 7.21 25.31 -1.18
C THR A 29 8.01 25.17 0.11
N LEU A 30 8.23 23.94 0.56
CA LEU A 30 9.21 23.66 1.60
C LEU A 30 10.60 24.11 1.12
N SER A 31 11.39 24.69 2.02
CA SER A 31 12.74 25.10 1.71
C SER A 31 13.68 23.90 1.55
N ASN A 32 14.54 23.94 0.54
CA ASN A 32 15.64 22.99 0.39
C ASN A 32 16.83 23.32 1.32
N ARG A 33 16.77 24.44 2.03
CA ARG A 33 17.78 24.96 2.97
C ARG A 33 17.11 25.27 4.31
N PRO A 34 16.74 24.24 5.08
CA PRO A 34 16.06 24.40 6.37
C PRO A 34 16.90 25.16 7.40
N ASP A 35 18.22 25.23 7.18
CA ASP A 35 19.15 26.06 7.93
C ASP A 35 18.93 27.57 7.74
N LEU A 36 18.33 27.98 6.63
CA LEU A 36 18.07 29.39 6.30
C LEU A 36 16.60 29.78 6.51
N CYS A 37 15.68 28.94 6.08
CA CYS A 37 14.26 29.19 6.20
C CYS A 37 13.46 27.88 6.17
N GLU A 38 12.24 27.92 6.65
CA GLU A 38 11.31 26.76 6.68
C GLU A 38 10.57 26.60 5.36
N TYR A 39 10.14 27.73 4.79
CA TYR A 39 9.41 27.80 3.53
C TYR A 39 10.00 28.83 2.60
N GLN A 40 9.77 28.66 1.29
CA GLN A 40 10.31 29.56 0.28
C GLN A 40 9.33 29.79 -0.87
N CYS A 41 9.22 31.03 -1.32
CA CYS A 41 8.54 31.38 -2.56
C CYS A 41 9.56 31.90 -3.60
N ASN A 42 9.52 31.29 -4.79
CA ASN A 42 10.42 31.62 -5.90
C ASN A 42 9.69 32.39 -7.02
N GLY A 43 8.42 32.74 -6.81
CA GLY A 43 7.57 33.33 -7.83
C GLY A 43 8.05 34.68 -8.35
N ALA A 44 8.77 35.46 -7.54
CA ALA A 44 9.34 36.73 -7.98
C ALA A 44 10.32 36.57 -9.18
N MET A 45 11.03 35.43 -9.29
CA MET A 45 11.91 35.15 -10.43
C MET A 45 11.13 34.92 -11.72
N ALA A 46 10.00 34.25 -11.66
CA ALA A 46 9.14 34.06 -12.80
C ALA A 46 8.38 35.35 -13.18
N ALA A 47 7.86 36.08 -12.19
CA ALA A 47 7.14 37.34 -12.37
C ALA A 47 8.03 38.43 -12.97
N ALA A 48 9.32 38.47 -12.63
CA ALA A 48 10.27 39.47 -13.12
C ALA A 48 10.32 39.56 -14.66
N LYS A 49 10.15 38.46 -15.34
CA LYS A 49 10.12 38.38 -16.80
C LYS A 49 8.90 39.06 -17.38
N GLU A 50 7.75 38.86 -16.77
CA GLU A 50 6.46 39.43 -17.19
C GLU A 50 6.43 40.93 -16.89
N TYR A 51 6.80 41.31 -15.67
CA TYR A 51 6.76 42.72 -15.21
C TYR A 51 8.01 43.54 -15.58
N LYS A 52 8.97 42.97 -16.33
CA LYS A 52 10.17 43.60 -16.84
C LYS A 52 10.98 44.39 -15.78
N CYS A 53 11.12 43.81 -14.59
CA CYS A 53 11.88 44.36 -13.49
C CYS A 53 12.78 43.30 -12.86
N ALA A 54 13.76 43.70 -12.05
CA ALA A 54 14.62 42.74 -11.37
C ALA A 54 13.80 41.91 -10.32
N PRO A 55 14.03 40.60 -10.21
CA PRO A 55 13.27 39.74 -9.30
C PRO A 55 13.28 40.23 -7.85
N PHE A 56 14.44 40.74 -7.37
CA PHE A 56 14.54 41.22 -6.00
C PHE A 56 13.67 42.44 -5.71
N ILE A 57 13.31 43.26 -6.72
CA ILE A 57 12.39 44.40 -6.56
C ILE A 57 11.00 43.90 -6.21
N ILE A 58 10.59 42.77 -6.82
CA ILE A 58 9.30 42.12 -6.51
C ILE A 58 9.38 41.49 -5.13
N SER A 59 10.38 40.65 -4.86
CA SER A 59 10.48 39.97 -3.56
C SER A 59 10.64 40.94 -2.39
N ASP A 60 11.30 42.09 -2.56
CA ASP A 60 11.41 43.14 -1.53
C ASP A 60 10.03 43.73 -1.18
N LYS A 61 9.22 44.04 -2.20
CA LYS A 61 7.83 44.53 -1.97
C LYS A 61 6.95 43.51 -1.28
N ILE A 62 7.03 42.24 -1.70
CA ILE A 62 6.25 41.14 -1.08
C ILE A 62 6.72 40.93 0.35
N ALA A 63 8.01 40.93 0.63
CA ALA A 63 8.56 40.81 1.97
C ALA A 63 8.07 41.94 2.88
N GLU A 64 8.10 43.19 2.42
CA GLU A 64 7.59 44.33 3.20
C GLU A 64 6.09 44.23 3.49
N SER A 65 5.29 43.73 2.53
CA SER A 65 3.84 43.51 2.73
C SER A 65 3.53 42.41 3.74
N LEU A 66 4.42 41.44 3.92
CA LEU A 66 4.24 40.31 4.84
C LEU A 66 4.87 40.53 6.21
N LYS A 67 5.65 41.59 6.40
CA LYS A 67 6.45 41.84 7.60
C LYS A 67 5.63 41.93 8.90
N GLU A 68 4.44 42.50 8.81
CA GLU A 68 3.51 42.64 9.94
C GLU A 68 2.47 41.49 10.02
N ASN A 69 2.60 40.48 9.14
CA ASN A 69 1.67 39.35 9.17
C ASN A 69 1.99 38.43 10.36
N PRO A 70 1.04 38.20 11.29
CA PRO A 70 1.29 37.45 12.53
C PRO A 70 1.65 35.97 12.29
N MET A 71 1.45 35.44 11.09
CA MET A 71 1.85 34.09 10.70
C MET A 71 3.36 33.91 10.70
N PHE A 72 4.12 34.99 10.43
CA PHE A 72 5.56 34.90 10.23
C PHE A 72 6.35 35.53 11.38
N GLU A 73 7.41 34.84 11.80
CA GLU A 73 8.44 35.38 12.67
C GLU A 73 9.47 36.17 11.85
N GLN A 74 9.77 35.69 10.64
CA GLN A 74 10.76 36.30 9.75
C GLN A 74 10.35 36.13 8.29
N VAL A 75 10.49 37.22 7.54
CA VAL A 75 10.27 37.27 6.10
C VAL A 75 11.43 38.00 5.45
N ASP A 76 12.24 37.29 4.67
CA ASP A 76 13.43 37.84 4.04
C ASP A 76 13.35 37.75 2.51
N SER A 77 13.63 38.86 1.85
CA SER A 77 13.96 38.90 0.42
C SER A 77 15.43 38.64 0.21
N VAL A 78 15.77 37.57 -0.50
CA VAL A 78 17.16 37.15 -0.77
C VAL A 78 17.41 37.14 -2.27
N LYS A 79 18.49 37.82 -2.70
CA LYS A 79 18.86 37.86 -4.13
C LYS A 79 19.10 36.44 -4.68
N PRO A 80 18.69 36.17 -5.93
CA PRO A 80 18.19 37.13 -6.93
C PRO A 80 16.68 37.48 -6.79
N GLY A 81 15.86 36.77 -5.97
CA GLY A 81 14.44 37.04 -5.83
C GLY A 81 13.73 35.93 -5.03
N PHE A 82 14.45 35.30 -4.09
CA PHE A 82 13.87 34.34 -3.15
C PHE A 82 13.15 35.07 -2.03
N LEU A 83 11.98 34.59 -1.65
CA LEU A 83 11.28 35.01 -0.45
C LEU A 83 11.40 33.88 0.56
N ASN A 84 12.18 34.06 1.62
CA ASN A 84 12.40 33.12 2.69
C ASN A 84 11.46 33.41 3.85
N LEU A 85 10.77 32.39 4.36
CA LEU A 85 9.74 32.51 5.36
C LEU A 85 10.04 31.60 6.56
N LYS A 86 9.90 32.16 7.78
CA LYS A 86 9.87 31.40 9.03
C LYS A 86 8.55 31.66 9.75
N LEU A 87 7.91 30.60 10.22
CA LEU A 87 6.65 30.69 10.95
C LEU A 87 6.87 31.24 12.36
N ASN A 88 5.90 32.02 12.79
CA ASN A 88 5.78 32.44 14.18
C ASN A 88 5.52 31.18 15.06
N PRO A 89 6.31 30.96 16.14
CA PRO A 89 6.14 29.78 17.00
C PRO A 89 4.77 29.66 17.64
N GLU A 90 4.11 30.79 17.97
CA GLU A 90 2.75 30.76 18.54
C GLU A 90 1.70 30.38 17.47
N TYR A 91 1.83 30.89 16.25
CA TYR A 91 0.96 30.48 15.13
C TYR A 91 1.09 28.97 14.86
N LEU A 92 2.31 28.46 14.90
CA LEU A 92 2.60 27.04 14.75
C LEU A 92 1.95 26.21 15.88
N ALA A 93 2.06 26.68 17.12
CA ALA A 93 1.43 26.03 18.29
C ALA A 93 -0.11 26.01 18.18
N GLU A 94 -0.72 27.12 17.76
CA GLU A 94 -2.17 27.20 17.55
C GLU A 94 -2.64 26.19 16.48
N TYR A 95 -1.89 26.07 15.37
CA TYR A 95 -2.18 25.08 14.33
C TYR A 95 -2.16 23.65 14.90
N LEU A 96 -1.14 23.30 15.69
CA LEU A 96 -1.04 21.96 16.30
C LEU A 96 -2.09 21.71 17.38
N ARG A 97 -2.49 22.74 18.15
CA ARG A 97 -3.63 22.65 19.07
C ARG A 97 -4.92 22.29 18.33
N ASN A 98 -5.12 22.86 17.15
CA ASN A 98 -6.27 22.52 16.31
C ASN A 98 -6.19 21.10 15.75
N MET A 99 -4.99 20.62 15.34
CA MET A 99 -4.77 19.21 14.99
C MET A 99 -5.12 18.27 16.14
N ALA A 100 -4.71 18.61 17.36
CA ALA A 100 -4.90 17.77 18.55
C ALA A 100 -6.38 17.62 18.95
N LYS A 101 -7.26 18.53 18.54
CA LYS A 101 -8.73 18.43 18.77
C LYS A 101 -9.38 17.29 17.99
N ASP A 102 -8.74 16.80 16.95
CA ASP A 102 -9.20 15.67 16.13
C ASP A 102 -8.20 14.50 16.22
N PRO A 103 -8.24 13.73 17.30
CA PRO A 103 -7.26 12.65 17.53
C PRO A 103 -7.40 11.48 16.55
N GLU A 104 -8.51 11.37 15.84
CA GLU A 104 -8.74 10.28 14.88
C GLU A 104 -8.14 10.59 13.51
N ARG A 105 -8.05 11.86 13.15
CA ARG A 105 -7.63 12.28 11.82
C ARG A 105 -6.59 13.39 11.81
N LEU A 106 -6.30 14.00 12.94
CA LEU A 106 -5.37 15.14 13.09
C LEU A 106 -5.70 16.30 12.13
N GLY A 107 -6.99 16.56 11.97
CA GLY A 107 -7.49 17.59 11.08
C GLY A 107 -7.34 17.27 9.58
N CYS A 108 -7.01 16.04 9.21
CA CYS A 108 -7.03 15.60 7.82
C CYS A 108 -8.47 15.37 7.37
N ASP A 109 -8.97 16.20 6.47
CA ASP A 109 -10.35 16.11 6.00
C ASP A 109 -10.57 14.82 5.19
N LYS A 110 -11.79 14.32 5.22
CA LYS A 110 -12.21 13.29 4.25
C LYS A 110 -12.43 13.97 2.91
N CYS A 111 -12.21 13.21 1.84
CA CYS A 111 -12.52 13.69 0.49
C CYS A 111 -13.99 14.13 0.38
N GLU A 112 -14.26 15.21 -0.33
CA GLU A 112 -15.61 15.73 -0.53
C GLU A 112 -16.49 14.82 -1.38
N ASN A 113 -15.86 14.12 -2.35
CA ASN A 113 -16.52 13.21 -3.28
C ASN A 113 -15.94 11.80 -3.09
N PRO A 114 -16.46 11.01 -2.13
CA PRO A 114 -15.97 9.66 -1.90
C PRO A 114 -16.23 8.75 -3.11
N LYS A 115 -15.18 8.05 -3.54
CA LYS A 115 -15.21 7.06 -4.61
C LYS A 115 -15.39 5.65 -4.05
N THR A 116 -15.96 4.75 -4.87
CA THR A 116 -15.85 3.31 -4.68
C THR A 116 -14.64 2.80 -5.44
N ILE A 117 -13.63 2.32 -4.72
CA ILE A 117 -12.34 1.89 -5.30
C ILE A 117 -12.16 0.41 -5.00
N MET A 118 -12.05 -0.40 -6.05
CA MET A 118 -11.67 -1.81 -5.91
C MET A 118 -10.16 -1.97 -6.05
N ILE A 119 -9.58 -2.81 -5.20
CA ILE A 119 -8.15 -3.14 -5.27
C ILE A 119 -8.01 -4.63 -5.44
N ASP A 120 -7.39 -5.02 -6.55
CA ASP A 120 -7.00 -6.40 -6.87
C ASP A 120 -5.56 -6.61 -6.41
N TYR A 121 -5.37 -7.43 -5.37
CA TYR A 121 -4.05 -7.67 -4.79
C TYR A 121 -3.96 -9.01 -4.07
N GLY A 122 -2.73 -9.48 -3.88
CA GLY A 122 -2.46 -10.75 -3.18
C GLY A 122 -2.61 -11.99 -4.05
N GLY A 123 -3.42 -12.01 -5.06
CA GLY A 123 -3.80 -13.01 -6.06
C GLY A 123 -3.01 -14.34 -6.15
N PRO A 124 -3.07 -15.26 -5.14
CA PRO A 124 -2.36 -16.53 -5.22
C PRO A 124 -3.15 -17.55 -6.03
N ASN A 125 -2.43 -18.49 -6.63
CA ASN A 125 -3.06 -19.70 -7.13
C ASN A 125 -3.45 -20.60 -5.95
N VAL A 126 -4.66 -21.17 -5.99
CA VAL A 126 -5.08 -22.18 -5.01
C VAL A 126 -4.20 -23.42 -5.07
N ALA A 127 -4.20 -24.21 -4.01
CA ALA A 127 -3.37 -25.41 -3.85
C ALA A 127 -1.85 -25.15 -3.98
N LYS A 128 -1.41 -23.92 -3.81
CA LYS A 128 0.00 -23.56 -3.69
C LYS A 128 0.24 -22.79 -2.41
N PRO A 129 1.34 -23.08 -1.68
CA PRO A 129 1.68 -22.26 -0.52
C PRO A 129 2.03 -20.83 -0.98
N LEU A 130 1.72 -19.86 -0.14
CA LEU A 130 2.20 -18.51 -0.33
C LEU A 130 3.73 -18.48 -0.27
N HIS A 131 4.32 -17.81 -1.21
CA HIS A 131 5.77 -17.57 -1.25
C HIS A 131 6.07 -16.08 -1.18
N VAL A 132 7.33 -15.73 -0.96
CA VAL A 132 7.77 -14.33 -0.81
C VAL A 132 7.39 -13.42 -1.98
N GLY A 133 7.17 -13.97 -3.18
CA GLY A 133 6.67 -13.22 -4.33
C GLY A 133 5.25 -12.67 -4.16
N HIS A 134 4.42 -13.27 -3.30
CA HIS A 134 3.07 -12.76 -2.99
C HIS A 134 3.09 -11.65 -1.93
N LEU A 135 4.18 -11.55 -1.16
CA LEU A 135 4.30 -10.61 -0.04
C LEU A 135 4.08 -9.16 -0.48
N ARG A 136 4.77 -8.74 -1.55
CA ARG A 136 4.73 -7.35 -2.01
C ARG A 136 3.34 -6.92 -2.44
N SER A 137 2.67 -7.73 -3.25
CA SER A 137 1.28 -7.45 -3.67
C SER A 137 0.36 -7.28 -2.45
N ALA A 138 0.43 -8.21 -1.49
CA ALA A 138 -0.41 -8.21 -0.30
C ALA A 138 -0.16 -6.97 0.58
N ILE A 139 1.11 -6.65 0.88
CA ILE A 139 1.47 -5.54 1.77
C ILE A 139 1.18 -4.18 1.14
N ILE A 140 1.53 -4.00 -0.13
CA ILE A 140 1.29 -2.74 -0.85
C ILE A 140 -0.21 -2.51 -1.01
N GLY A 141 -0.95 -3.53 -1.47
CA GLY A 141 -2.40 -3.43 -1.67
C GLY A 141 -3.16 -3.12 -0.37
N GLU A 142 -2.82 -3.81 0.72
CA GLU A 142 -3.41 -3.53 2.03
C GLU A 142 -3.13 -2.10 2.51
N SER A 143 -1.91 -1.60 2.33
CA SER A 143 -1.57 -0.23 2.73
C SER A 143 -2.31 0.80 1.87
N VAL A 144 -2.37 0.63 0.56
CA VAL A 144 -3.15 1.50 -0.35
C VAL A 144 -4.63 1.50 0.03
N LYS A 145 -5.20 0.32 0.32
CA LYS A 145 -6.59 0.19 0.80
C LYS A 145 -6.81 0.99 2.09
N ARG A 146 -5.94 0.85 3.07
CA ARG A 146 -6.06 1.56 4.35
C ARG A 146 -5.89 3.08 4.20
N ILE A 147 -4.96 3.54 3.37
CA ILE A 147 -4.78 4.96 3.07
C ILE A 147 -6.06 5.51 2.41
N GLY A 148 -6.62 4.81 1.40
CA GLY A 148 -7.86 5.21 0.75
C GLY A 148 -9.07 5.29 1.69
N ALA A 149 -9.21 4.31 2.59
CA ALA A 149 -10.23 4.31 3.63
C ALA A 149 -10.03 5.46 4.63
N PHE A 150 -8.78 5.76 5.02
CA PHE A 150 -8.46 6.92 5.84
C PHE A 150 -8.85 8.22 5.14
N MET A 151 -8.64 8.33 3.82
CA MET A 151 -9.04 9.50 3.04
C MET A 151 -10.56 9.60 2.82
N GLY A 152 -11.33 8.60 3.23
CA GLY A 152 -12.80 8.63 3.20
C GLY A 152 -13.45 7.95 2.00
N HIS A 153 -12.68 7.21 1.19
CA HIS A 153 -13.19 6.41 0.09
C HIS A 153 -13.74 5.06 0.57
N THR A 154 -14.67 4.48 -0.21
CA THR A 154 -15.11 3.10 -0.03
C THR A 154 -14.12 2.19 -0.73
N MET A 155 -13.35 1.42 0.05
CA MET A 155 -12.31 0.55 -0.46
C MET A 155 -12.77 -0.91 -0.41
N ILE A 156 -12.65 -1.64 -1.53
CA ILE A 156 -13.03 -3.05 -1.65
C ILE A 156 -11.80 -3.83 -2.14
N GLY A 157 -11.22 -4.63 -1.25
CA GLY A 157 -10.12 -5.52 -1.58
C GLY A 157 -10.61 -6.85 -2.13
N ASP A 158 -10.13 -7.27 -3.29
CA ASP A 158 -10.40 -8.56 -3.90
C ASP A 158 -9.10 -9.34 -4.07
N VAL A 159 -9.06 -10.57 -3.55
CA VAL A 159 -7.84 -11.40 -3.63
C VAL A 159 -7.64 -12.01 -5.01
N HIS A 160 -8.68 -12.15 -5.80
CA HIS A 160 -8.73 -12.74 -7.13
C HIS A 160 -7.87 -13.99 -7.32
N LEU A 161 -8.41 -15.12 -6.84
CA LEU A 161 -7.70 -16.40 -6.79
C LEU A 161 -7.52 -17.03 -8.19
N GLY A 162 -6.34 -17.58 -8.45
CA GLY A 162 -6.12 -18.47 -9.60
C GLY A 162 -6.65 -19.87 -9.29
N ASP A 163 -7.91 -20.13 -9.62
CA ASP A 163 -8.64 -21.36 -9.32
C ASP A 163 -9.19 -22.05 -10.57
N TRP A 164 -8.75 -21.63 -11.75
CA TRP A 164 -9.28 -22.10 -13.03
C TRP A 164 -8.18 -22.41 -14.02
N GLY A 165 -8.31 -23.46 -14.81
CA GLY A 165 -7.33 -23.80 -15.83
C GLY A 165 -6.53 -25.10 -15.55
N LEU A 166 -5.45 -25.30 -16.30
CA LEU A 166 -4.67 -26.56 -16.30
C LEU A 166 -4.19 -27.00 -14.91
N GLN A 167 -3.95 -26.08 -14.00
CA GLN A 167 -3.54 -26.38 -12.64
C GLN A 167 -4.56 -27.28 -11.93
N MET A 168 -5.85 -27.01 -12.10
CA MET A 168 -6.92 -27.83 -11.50
C MET A 168 -6.95 -29.22 -12.13
N GLY A 169 -6.81 -29.33 -13.44
CA GLY A 169 -6.69 -30.61 -14.14
C GLY A 169 -5.50 -31.44 -13.68
N LEU A 170 -4.36 -30.81 -13.46
CA LEU A 170 -3.16 -31.46 -12.92
C LEU A 170 -3.40 -32.06 -11.52
N ILE A 171 -4.04 -31.28 -10.64
CA ILE A 171 -4.38 -31.75 -9.28
C ILE A 171 -5.37 -32.92 -9.34
N ILE A 172 -6.41 -32.80 -10.15
CA ILE A 172 -7.43 -33.85 -10.31
C ILE A 172 -6.81 -35.13 -10.86
N THR A 173 -5.93 -35.02 -11.86
CA THR A 173 -5.26 -36.18 -12.48
C THR A 173 -4.35 -36.87 -11.48
N GLU A 174 -3.51 -36.13 -10.76
CA GLU A 174 -2.63 -36.72 -9.75
C GLU A 174 -3.42 -37.34 -8.59
N LEU A 175 -4.49 -36.67 -8.15
CA LEU A 175 -5.37 -37.20 -7.11
C LEU A 175 -6.04 -38.50 -7.54
N LYS A 176 -6.47 -38.60 -8.81
CA LYS A 176 -7.06 -39.82 -9.37
C LYS A 176 -6.07 -41.00 -9.38
N GLU A 177 -4.80 -40.74 -9.65
CA GLU A 177 -3.75 -41.78 -9.58
C GLU A 177 -3.46 -42.20 -8.14
N ARG A 178 -3.40 -41.25 -7.20
CA ARG A 178 -3.09 -41.56 -5.80
C ARG A 178 -4.25 -42.18 -5.04
N LYS A 179 -5.48 -41.78 -5.37
CA LYS A 179 -6.72 -42.20 -4.68
C LYS A 179 -7.82 -42.56 -5.70
N PRO A 180 -7.62 -43.60 -6.54
CA PRO A 180 -8.52 -43.92 -7.65
C PRO A 180 -9.94 -44.32 -7.23
N ASP A 181 -10.12 -44.79 -6.00
CA ASP A 181 -11.41 -45.28 -5.48
C ASP A 181 -12.31 -44.15 -4.94
N LEU A 182 -11.91 -42.88 -5.03
CA LEU A 182 -12.76 -41.79 -4.58
C LEU A 182 -13.97 -41.64 -5.49
N ILE A 183 -15.14 -41.45 -4.86
CA ILE A 183 -16.45 -41.30 -5.53
C ILE A 183 -16.49 -40.17 -6.56
N TYR A 184 -15.62 -39.20 -6.48
CA TYR A 184 -15.53 -38.07 -7.39
C TYR A 184 -15.11 -38.48 -8.81
N PHE A 185 -14.52 -39.66 -8.96
CA PHE A 185 -14.06 -40.21 -10.26
C PHE A 185 -15.10 -41.13 -10.90
N ASP A 186 -16.12 -41.57 -10.14
CA ASP A 186 -17.22 -42.39 -10.64
C ASP A 186 -18.25 -41.50 -11.38
N GLU A 187 -18.31 -41.63 -12.69
CA GLU A 187 -19.24 -40.89 -13.54
C GLU A 187 -20.70 -41.27 -13.34
N SER A 188 -20.96 -42.46 -12.81
CA SER A 188 -22.31 -42.97 -12.51
C SER A 188 -22.84 -42.47 -11.17
N TYR A 189 -22.00 -41.88 -10.34
CA TYR A 189 -22.41 -41.41 -9.02
C TYR A 189 -23.37 -40.24 -9.10
N ALA A 190 -24.57 -40.41 -8.57
CA ALA A 190 -25.63 -39.41 -8.56
C ALA A 190 -26.02 -38.92 -7.14
N GLY A 191 -25.29 -39.37 -6.11
CA GLY A 191 -25.52 -38.97 -4.73
C GLY A 191 -24.92 -37.59 -4.37
N GLU A 192 -25.08 -37.22 -3.10
CA GLU A 192 -24.44 -36.02 -2.55
C GLU A 192 -22.98 -36.33 -2.20
N TYR A 193 -22.06 -35.42 -2.56
CA TYR A 193 -20.67 -35.53 -2.18
C TYR A 193 -20.47 -35.12 -0.71
N SER A 194 -19.47 -35.73 -0.06
CA SER A 194 -19.10 -35.39 1.33
C SER A 194 -18.79 -33.89 1.45
N LYS A 195 -19.09 -33.32 2.62
CA LYS A 195 -18.63 -31.97 2.98
C LYS A 195 -17.17 -31.94 3.42
N ASP A 196 -16.63 -33.09 3.84
CA ASP A 196 -15.24 -33.22 4.25
C ASP A 196 -14.34 -33.45 3.02
N ALA A 197 -13.30 -32.67 2.91
CA ALA A 197 -12.33 -32.80 1.82
C ALA A 197 -11.60 -34.15 1.88
N PRO A 198 -11.40 -34.85 0.73
CA PRO A 198 -10.70 -36.13 0.69
C PRO A 198 -9.16 -35.99 0.81
N PHE A 199 -8.68 -34.79 1.10
CA PHE A 199 -7.25 -34.43 1.23
C PHE A 199 -7.07 -33.25 2.20
N THR A 200 -5.85 -33.11 2.69
CA THR A 200 -5.41 -31.97 3.51
C THR A 200 -4.68 -30.93 2.64
N ILE A 201 -4.42 -29.73 3.20
CA ILE A 201 -3.60 -28.72 2.53
C ILE A 201 -2.16 -29.23 2.28
N GLY A 202 -1.56 -29.97 3.22
CA GLY A 202 -0.26 -30.57 3.05
C GLY A 202 -0.19 -31.55 1.86
N GLU A 203 -1.24 -32.37 1.67
CA GLU A 203 -1.35 -33.26 0.51
C GLU A 203 -1.46 -32.46 -0.81
N LEU A 204 -2.24 -31.37 -0.85
CA LEU A 204 -2.35 -30.51 -2.03
C LEU A 204 -1.01 -29.84 -2.39
N GLU A 205 -0.24 -29.44 -1.38
CA GLU A 205 1.11 -28.86 -1.57
C GLU A 205 2.12 -29.84 -2.14
N GLU A 206 1.92 -31.15 -1.98
CA GLU A 206 2.72 -32.20 -2.59
C GLU A 206 2.19 -32.60 -3.98
N ILE A 207 0.86 -32.68 -4.13
CA ILE A 207 0.17 -33.11 -5.35
C ILE A 207 0.53 -32.20 -6.53
N TYR A 208 0.37 -30.90 -6.36
CA TYR A 208 0.54 -29.97 -7.48
C TYR A 208 1.98 -29.92 -8.02
N PRO A 209 3.04 -29.79 -7.22
CA PRO A 209 4.41 -29.82 -7.74
C PRO A 209 4.76 -31.13 -8.44
N ALA A 210 4.31 -32.29 -7.89
CA ALA A 210 4.51 -33.58 -8.49
C ALA A 210 3.85 -33.68 -9.88
N ALA A 211 2.58 -33.29 -9.96
CA ALA A 211 1.82 -33.26 -11.21
C ALA A 211 2.43 -32.30 -12.24
N SER A 212 2.81 -31.11 -11.81
CA SER A 212 3.44 -30.09 -12.66
C SER A 212 4.83 -30.55 -13.17
N GLY A 213 5.60 -31.22 -12.34
CA GLY A 213 6.89 -31.81 -12.75
C GLY A 213 6.70 -32.87 -13.81
N ARG A 214 5.83 -33.84 -13.54
CA ARG A 214 5.53 -34.97 -14.42
C ARG A 214 4.95 -34.53 -15.77
N SER A 215 4.07 -33.54 -15.78
CA SER A 215 3.47 -33.02 -17.02
C SER A 215 4.46 -32.41 -18.02
N LYS A 216 5.68 -32.12 -17.60
CA LYS A 216 6.75 -31.61 -18.46
C LYS A 216 7.53 -32.74 -19.16
N GLU A 217 7.48 -33.93 -18.59
CA GLU A 217 8.24 -35.08 -19.03
C GLU A 217 7.37 -36.16 -19.70
N ASP A 218 6.07 -36.17 -19.38
CA ASP A 218 5.06 -37.15 -19.83
C ASP A 218 3.92 -36.45 -20.55
N GLU A 219 3.92 -36.46 -21.88
CA GLU A 219 2.88 -35.81 -22.71
C GLU A 219 1.54 -36.47 -22.53
N ALA A 220 1.43 -37.80 -22.34
CA ALA A 220 0.17 -38.48 -22.10
C ALA A 220 -0.46 -38.07 -20.76
N TYR A 221 0.37 -37.87 -19.73
CA TYR A 221 -0.09 -37.33 -18.46
C TYR A 221 -0.61 -35.89 -18.58
N LYS A 222 0.09 -35.06 -19.36
CA LYS A 222 -0.32 -33.69 -19.64
C LYS A 222 -1.64 -33.64 -20.40
N GLU A 223 -1.83 -34.50 -21.40
CA GLU A 223 -3.11 -34.63 -22.14
C GLU A 223 -4.23 -35.06 -21.21
N ALA A 224 -3.99 -36.00 -20.29
CA ALA A 224 -4.99 -36.39 -19.28
C ALA A 224 -5.36 -35.22 -18.36
N ALA A 225 -4.42 -34.39 -17.95
CA ALA A 225 -4.67 -33.20 -17.16
C ALA A 225 -5.44 -32.12 -17.95
N MET A 226 -5.16 -31.95 -19.24
CA MET A 226 -5.93 -31.07 -20.11
C MET A 226 -7.36 -31.56 -20.27
N GLN A 227 -7.56 -32.87 -20.44
CA GLN A 227 -8.89 -33.48 -20.50
C GLN A 227 -9.65 -33.31 -19.17
N ALA A 228 -9.00 -33.50 -18.02
CA ALA A 228 -9.62 -33.27 -16.72
C ALA A 228 -10.02 -31.80 -16.53
N THR A 229 -9.19 -30.86 -17.00
CA THR A 229 -9.52 -29.43 -17.01
C THR A 229 -10.77 -29.17 -17.87
N TYR A 230 -10.81 -29.72 -19.08
CA TYR A 230 -11.96 -29.59 -19.96
C TYR A 230 -13.25 -30.12 -19.31
N GLU A 231 -13.20 -31.32 -18.72
CA GLU A 231 -14.36 -31.93 -18.06
C GLU A 231 -14.84 -31.11 -16.86
N LEU A 232 -13.90 -30.59 -16.05
CA LEU A 232 -14.21 -29.67 -14.95
C LEU A 232 -14.98 -28.45 -15.45
N GLN A 233 -14.45 -27.81 -16.50
CA GLN A 233 -15.02 -26.59 -17.10
C GLN A 233 -16.36 -26.84 -17.79
N HIS A 234 -16.64 -28.08 -18.23
CA HIS A 234 -17.90 -28.49 -18.84
C HIS A 234 -18.89 -29.15 -17.85
N GLY A 235 -18.65 -28.99 -16.55
CA GLY A 235 -19.66 -29.30 -15.53
C GLY A 235 -19.65 -30.74 -15.02
N ARG A 236 -18.56 -31.49 -15.13
CA ARG A 236 -18.45 -32.82 -14.51
C ARG A 236 -18.60 -32.70 -13.00
N LYS A 237 -19.69 -33.19 -12.45
CA LYS A 237 -20.12 -33.00 -11.05
C LYS A 237 -19.04 -33.39 -10.03
N GLY A 238 -18.40 -34.57 -10.19
CA GLY A 238 -17.34 -35.01 -9.29
C GLY A 238 -16.14 -34.08 -9.29
N TYR A 239 -15.75 -33.52 -10.45
CA TYR A 239 -14.65 -32.58 -10.55
C TYR A 239 -14.99 -31.19 -10.01
N GLN A 240 -16.24 -30.76 -10.17
CA GLN A 240 -16.72 -29.52 -9.53
C GLN A 240 -16.75 -29.64 -8.01
N ALA A 241 -17.18 -30.79 -7.47
CA ALA A 241 -17.12 -31.07 -6.03
C ALA A 241 -15.66 -31.10 -5.51
N LEU A 242 -14.71 -31.67 -6.28
CA LEU A 242 -13.29 -31.59 -5.94
C LEU A 242 -12.75 -30.16 -5.96
N LEU A 243 -13.15 -29.33 -6.95
CA LEU A 243 -12.78 -27.91 -6.98
C LEU A 243 -13.27 -27.18 -5.73
N GLU A 244 -14.51 -27.42 -5.31
CA GLU A 244 -15.05 -26.83 -4.08
C GLU A 244 -14.21 -27.21 -2.85
N HIS A 245 -13.78 -28.47 -2.73
CA HIS A 245 -12.89 -28.90 -1.66
C HIS A 245 -11.50 -28.25 -1.74
N ILE A 246 -10.92 -28.16 -2.94
CA ILE A 246 -9.63 -27.50 -3.16
C ILE A 246 -9.73 -26.03 -2.71
N LEU A 247 -10.79 -25.33 -3.10
CA LEU A 247 -11.03 -23.95 -2.71
C LEU A 247 -11.19 -23.82 -1.19
N ASN A 248 -12.04 -24.60 -0.56
CA ASN A 248 -12.30 -24.53 0.88
C ASN A 248 -11.03 -24.73 1.71
N VAL A 249 -10.24 -25.74 1.37
CA VAL A 249 -8.96 -26.04 2.06
C VAL A 249 -7.94 -24.95 1.81
N SER A 250 -7.77 -24.52 0.56
CA SER A 250 -6.80 -23.48 0.18
C SER A 250 -7.15 -22.11 0.78
N VAL A 251 -8.41 -21.68 0.67
CA VAL A 251 -8.86 -20.37 1.18
C VAL A 251 -8.70 -20.29 2.69
N SER A 252 -8.99 -21.39 3.41
CA SER A 252 -8.81 -21.44 4.87
C SER A 252 -7.35 -21.23 5.27
N ASP A 253 -6.40 -21.84 4.55
CA ASP A 253 -4.97 -21.65 4.78
C ASP A 253 -4.50 -20.24 4.39
N LEU A 254 -4.94 -19.74 3.23
CA LEU A 254 -4.62 -18.40 2.77
C LEU A 254 -5.10 -17.32 3.74
N LYS A 255 -6.33 -17.43 4.27
CA LYS A 255 -6.88 -16.51 5.27
C LYS A 255 -5.98 -16.44 6.50
N ARG A 256 -5.58 -17.60 7.05
CA ARG A 256 -4.68 -17.66 8.21
C ARG A 256 -3.34 -16.96 7.92
N ASN A 257 -2.76 -17.18 6.75
CA ASN A 257 -1.49 -16.55 6.36
C ASN A 257 -1.62 -15.03 6.19
N TYR A 258 -2.70 -14.56 5.57
CA TYR A 258 -2.96 -13.12 5.43
C TYR A 258 -3.31 -12.46 6.76
N GLU A 259 -4.04 -13.11 7.65
CA GLU A 259 -4.31 -12.63 9.02
C GLU A 259 -3.00 -12.42 9.81
N ASN A 260 -2.04 -13.35 9.68
CA ASN A 260 -0.71 -13.19 10.28
C ASN A 260 0.05 -11.96 9.76
N LEU A 261 -0.23 -11.55 8.53
CA LEU A 261 0.30 -10.32 7.93
C LEU A 261 -0.59 -9.08 8.18
N LYS A 262 -1.70 -9.22 8.90
CA LYS A 262 -2.73 -8.16 9.03
C LYS A 262 -3.18 -7.62 7.66
N VAL A 263 -3.39 -8.51 6.71
CA VAL A 263 -3.94 -8.26 5.38
C VAL A 263 -5.35 -8.85 5.34
N SER A 264 -6.31 -8.11 4.84
CA SER A 264 -7.71 -8.51 4.79
C SER A 264 -8.35 -8.18 3.44
N PHE A 265 -9.30 -9.01 3.04
CA PHE A 265 -10.04 -8.82 1.79
C PHE A 265 -11.54 -8.85 2.08
N GLU A 266 -12.28 -7.98 1.42
CA GLU A 266 -13.73 -7.97 1.42
C GLU A 266 -14.28 -9.06 0.51
N LEU A 267 -13.54 -9.40 -0.57
CA LEU A 267 -13.93 -10.39 -1.57
C LEU A 267 -12.87 -11.48 -1.71
N TRP A 268 -13.36 -12.71 -1.75
CA TRP A 268 -12.57 -13.92 -1.98
C TRP A 268 -13.08 -14.59 -3.26
N LYS A 269 -12.87 -13.91 -4.39
CA LYS A 269 -13.31 -14.34 -5.70
C LYS A 269 -12.15 -14.95 -6.49
N GLY A 270 -12.45 -15.67 -7.54
CA GLY A 270 -11.48 -16.31 -8.40
C GLY A 270 -11.81 -16.21 -9.88
N GLU A 271 -10.93 -16.73 -10.71
CA GLU A 271 -11.12 -16.82 -12.15
C GLU A 271 -12.40 -17.63 -12.50
N SER A 272 -12.75 -18.63 -11.68
CA SER A 272 -13.96 -19.44 -11.86
C SER A 272 -15.26 -18.62 -11.72
N ASP A 273 -15.28 -17.60 -10.88
CA ASP A 273 -16.43 -16.69 -10.71
C ASP A 273 -16.70 -15.84 -11.96
N ALA A 274 -15.70 -15.61 -12.80
CA ALA A 274 -15.82 -14.83 -14.02
C ALA A 274 -16.42 -15.63 -15.20
N GLN A 275 -16.40 -16.94 -15.15
CA GLN A 275 -16.84 -17.82 -16.25
C GLN A 275 -18.25 -17.51 -16.78
N PRO A 276 -19.28 -17.28 -15.94
CA PRO A 276 -20.63 -16.98 -16.42
C PRO A 276 -20.74 -15.74 -17.31
N TYR A 277 -19.79 -14.81 -17.20
CA TYR A 277 -19.80 -13.54 -17.93
C TYR A 277 -19.09 -13.60 -19.29
N ILE A 278 -18.30 -14.66 -19.56
CA ILE A 278 -17.49 -14.80 -20.77
C ILE A 278 -18.36 -14.91 -22.03
N PRO A 279 -19.38 -15.80 -22.14
CA PRO A 279 -20.13 -15.96 -23.37
C PRO A 279 -20.77 -14.67 -23.87
N ASP A 280 -21.49 -13.96 -23.02
CA ASP A 280 -22.18 -12.72 -23.38
C ASP A 280 -21.19 -11.60 -23.73
N MET A 281 -20.08 -11.51 -23.01
CA MET A 281 -18.99 -10.57 -23.28
C MET A 281 -18.40 -10.80 -24.67
N VAL A 282 -18.07 -12.05 -25.01
CA VAL A 282 -17.48 -12.43 -26.30
C VAL A 282 -18.47 -12.17 -27.44
N GLU A 283 -19.73 -12.55 -27.30
CA GLU A 283 -20.76 -12.29 -28.31
C GLU A 283 -20.99 -10.79 -28.51
N LYS A 284 -20.98 -9.99 -27.44
CA LYS A 284 -21.06 -8.54 -27.56
C LYS A 284 -19.89 -7.97 -28.38
N MET A 285 -18.66 -8.39 -28.07
CA MET A 285 -17.46 -7.91 -28.79
C MET A 285 -17.49 -8.26 -30.27
N LYS A 286 -18.00 -9.46 -30.63
CA LYS A 286 -18.20 -9.86 -32.07
C LYS A 286 -19.28 -9.04 -32.72
N LYS A 287 -20.44 -8.91 -32.09
CA LYS A 287 -21.61 -8.18 -32.65
C LYS A 287 -21.29 -6.70 -32.88
N ASP A 288 -20.55 -6.09 -31.95
CA ASP A 288 -20.17 -4.69 -32.04
C ASP A 288 -18.98 -4.46 -33.01
N GLY A 289 -18.44 -5.53 -33.59
CA GLY A 289 -17.38 -5.48 -34.61
C GLY A 289 -15.97 -5.21 -34.06
N TYR A 290 -15.76 -5.31 -32.78
CA TYR A 290 -14.44 -5.13 -32.17
C TYR A 290 -13.56 -6.38 -32.24
N ALA A 291 -14.16 -7.57 -32.09
CA ALA A 291 -13.44 -8.83 -32.11
C ALA A 291 -13.45 -9.47 -33.52
N TYR A 292 -12.28 -9.91 -33.96
CA TYR A 292 -12.06 -10.56 -35.24
C TYR A 292 -11.09 -11.73 -35.15
N ILE A 293 -11.09 -12.62 -36.16
CA ILE A 293 -10.19 -13.76 -36.21
C ILE A 293 -8.84 -13.33 -36.80
N SER A 294 -7.76 -13.58 -36.07
CA SER A 294 -6.37 -13.42 -36.49
C SER A 294 -5.59 -14.67 -36.16
N GLU A 295 -4.96 -15.29 -37.16
CA GLU A 295 -4.22 -16.56 -37.03
C GLU A 295 -4.99 -17.67 -36.28
N GLY A 296 -6.31 -17.71 -36.49
CA GLY A 296 -7.23 -18.65 -35.86
C GLY A 296 -7.75 -18.25 -34.50
N ALA A 297 -7.14 -17.30 -33.82
CA ALA A 297 -7.56 -16.80 -32.48
C ALA A 297 -8.53 -15.62 -32.65
N LEU A 298 -9.44 -15.46 -31.68
CA LEU A 298 -10.29 -14.27 -31.58
C LEU A 298 -9.54 -13.18 -30.82
N VAL A 299 -9.38 -12.01 -31.45
CA VAL A 299 -8.60 -10.89 -30.90
C VAL A 299 -9.33 -9.56 -31.01
N VAL A 300 -8.95 -8.60 -30.19
CA VAL A 300 -9.34 -7.19 -30.28
C VAL A 300 -8.09 -6.34 -30.47
N ASP A 301 -8.05 -5.54 -31.54
CA ASP A 301 -6.95 -4.59 -31.73
C ASP A 301 -7.01 -3.46 -30.70
N VAL A 302 -5.89 -3.24 -30.01
CA VAL A 302 -5.76 -2.26 -28.91
C VAL A 302 -4.66 -1.24 -29.18
N LYS A 303 -4.13 -1.19 -30.40
CA LYS A 303 -3.14 -0.20 -30.81
C LYS A 303 -3.73 1.21 -30.81
N GLU A 304 -2.93 2.17 -30.36
CA GLU A 304 -3.24 3.61 -30.37
C GLU A 304 -2.19 4.37 -31.20
N ASP A 305 -2.60 5.48 -31.80
CA ASP A 305 -1.71 6.31 -32.66
C ASP A 305 -0.53 6.92 -31.89
N THR A 306 -0.64 7.00 -30.58
CA THR A 306 0.40 7.51 -29.68
C THR A 306 1.46 6.47 -29.30
N ASP A 307 1.27 5.22 -29.71
CA ASP A 307 2.20 4.15 -29.35
C ASP A 307 3.56 4.33 -30.00
N THR A 308 4.61 4.35 -29.19
CA THR A 308 6.00 4.38 -29.64
C THR A 308 6.58 2.99 -29.89
N LYS A 309 5.87 1.94 -29.46
CA LYS A 309 6.21 0.53 -29.61
C LYS A 309 5.01 -0.21 -30.16
N GLU A 310 5.26 -1.33 -30.83
CA GLU A 310 4.17 -2.21 -31.28
C GLU A 310 3.47 -2.83 -30.06
N ILE A 311 2.15 -2.63 -30.00
CA ILE A 311 1.28 -3.26 -28.99
C ILE A 311 0.49 -4.36 -29.71
N PRO A 312 0.71 -5.64 -29.37
CA PRO A 312 -0.05 -6.75 -29.95
C PRO A 312 -1.54 -6.65 -29.61
N PRO A 313 -2.43 -7.19 -30.45
CA PRO A 313 -3.85 -7.29 -30.15
C PRO A 313 -4.10 -8.04 -28.83
N CYS A 314 -5.16 -7.67 -28.11
CA CYS A 314 -5.63 -8.40 -26.96
C CYS A 314 -6.31 -9.70 -27.40
N MET A 315 -5.78 -10.83 -26.99
CA MET A 315 -6.34 -12.14 -27.31
C MET A 315 -7.55 -12.43 -26.42
N ILE A 316 -8.69 -12.71 -27.04
CA ILE A 316 -9.96 -12.96 -26.33
C ILE A 316 -10.22 -14.47 -26.19
N LEU A 317 -10.00 -15.25 -27.26
CA LEU A 317 -10.08 -16.71 -27.24
C LEU A 317 -8.95 -17.30 -28.09
N LYS A 318 -8.44 -18.45 -27.68
CA LYS A 318 -7.50 -19.25 -28.48
C LYS A 318 -8.15 -19.78 -29.75
N SER A 319 -7.34 -20.33 -30.65
CA SER A 319 -7.79 -20.96 -31.88
C SER A 319 -8.73 -22.17 -31.69
N ASP A 320 -8.61 -22.85 -30.54
CA ASP A 320 -9.50 -23.94 -30.11
C ASP A 320 -10.77 -23.45 -29.35
N GLY A 321 -10.94 -22.13 -29.22
CA GLY A 321 -12.05 -21.51 -28.50
C GLY A 321 -11.86 -21.42 -26.98
N ALA A 322 -10.73 -21.87 -26.44
CA ALA A 322 -10.47 -21.82 -25.01
C ALA A 322 -10.18 -20.40 -24.50
N SER A 323 -10.59 -20.13 -23.28
CA SER A 323 -10.30 -18.89 -22.55
C SER A 323 -8.84 -18.78 -22.14
N LEU A 324 -8.38 -17.53 -21.97
CA LEU A 324 -7.05 -17.16 -21.50
C LEU A 324 -7.18 -16.29 -20.26
N TYR A 325 -6.06 -15.89 -19.66
CA TYR A 325 -6.06 -14.89 -18.58
C TYR A 325 -6.70 -13.57 -19.02
N ASN A 326 -6.44 -13.10 -20.24
CA ASN A 326 -7.11 -11.91 -20.80
C ASN A 326 -8.64 -12.04 -20.77
N THR A 327 -9.16 -13.22 -21.14
CA THR A 327 -10.61 -13.50 -21.15
C THR A 327 -11.20 -13.41 -19.75
N THR A 328 -10.57 -14.06 -18.80
CA THR A 328 -11.03 -14.08 -17.39
C THR A 328 -10.89 -12.71 -16.74
N ASP A 329 -9.81 -11.96 -16.99
CA ASP A 329 -9.63 -10.62 -16.45
C ASP A 329 -10.65 -9.62 -17.01
N LEU A 330 -10.93 -9.68 -18.32
CA LEU A 330 -12.00 -8.86 -18.93
C LEU A 330 -13.39 -9.23 -18.38
N ALA A 331 -13.68 -10.52 -18.20
CA ALA A 331 -14.93 -10.97 -17.60
C ALA A 331 -15.03 -10.58 -16.11
N THR A 332 -13.92 -10.55 -15.39
CA THR A 332 -13.86 -10.03 -14.03
C THR A 332 -14.18 -8.54 -13.97
N ILE A 333 -13.70 -7.76 -14.94
CA ILE A 333 -14.06 -6.35 -15.05
C ILE A 333 -15.58 -6.20 -15.28
N VAL A 334 -16.18 -7.01 -16.17
CA VAL A 334 -17.65 -7.01 -16.40
C VAL A 334 -18.40 -7.28 -15.11
N TRP A 335 -17.99 -8.30 -14.36
CA TRP A 335 -18.60 -8.64 -13.09
C TRP A 335 -18.46 -7.50 -12.07
N ARG A 336 -17.26 -6.92 -11.91
CA ARG A 336 -17.00 -5.82 -10.99
C ARG A 336 -17.84 -4.59 -11.31
N MET A 337 -17.94 -4.23 -12.58
CA MET A 337 -18.79 -3.11 -13.03
C MET A 337 -20.27 -3.36 -12.76
N LYS A 338 -20.74 -4.59 -12.98
CA LYS A 338 -22.15 -4.95 -12.78
C LYS A 338 -22.58 -4.92 -11.31
N ASP A 339 -21.73 -5.46 -10.41
CA ASP A 339 -22.12 -5.69 -9.01
C ASP A 339 -21.72 -4.53 -8.08
N TYR A 340 -20.66 -3.79 -8.41
CA TYR A 340 -20.09 -2.75 -7.52
C TYR A 340 -20.04 -1.36 -8.13
N HIS A 341 -20.12 -1.21 -9.43
CA HIS A 341 -20.01 0.08 -10.13
C HIS A 341 -18.82 0.94 -9.62
N PRO A 342 -17.59 0.40 -9.59
CA PRO A 342 -16.46 1.13 -9.04
C PRO A 342 -16.10 2.34 -9.90
N ASP A 343 -15.71 3.44 -9.22
CA ASP A 343 -15.13 4.61 -9.88
C ASP A 343 -13.68 4.35 -10.31
N GLU A 344 -13.00 3.43 -9.61
CA GLU A 344 -11.61 3.08 -9.88
C GLU A 344 -11.35 1.60 -9.55
N ILE A 345 -10.54 0.93 -10.39
CA ILE A 345 -10.03 -0.42 -10.12
C ILE A 345 -8.50 -0.38 -10.18
N ILE A 346 -7.84 -0.70 -9.07
CA ILE A 346 -6.38 -0.72 -8.96
C ILE A 346 -5.90 -2.17 -8.96
N TYR A 347 -4.95 -2.48 -9.85
CA TYR A 347 -4.31 -3.80 -9.93
C TYR A 347 -2.89 -3.74 -9.38
N VAL A 348 -2.64 -4.40 -8.25
CA VAL A 348 -1.34 -4.44 -7.58
C VAL A 348 -0.60 -5.71 -7.96
N VAL A 349 0.19 -5.64 -9.00
CA VAL A 349 0.81 -6.79 -9.67
C VAL A 349 2.28 -6.54 -10.00
N ASP A 350 2.99 -7.60 -10.40
CA ASP A 350 4.39 -7.47 -10.83
C ASP A 350 4.53 -6.52 -12.03
N LYS A 351 5.48 -5.59 -11.98
CA LYS A 351 5.72 -4.58 -13.04
C LYS A 351 5.97 -5.19 -14.42
N ARG A 352 6.41 -6.45 -14.49
CA ARG A 352 6.61 -7.16 -15.77
C ARG A 352 5.31 -7.44 -16.53
N GLN A 353 4.15 -7.31 -15.87
CA GLN A 353 2.83 -7.48 -16.47
C GLN A 353 2.26 -6.18 -17.08
N GLU A 354 3.03 -5.09 -17.15
CA GLU A 354 2.56 -3.79 -17.63
C GLU A 354 1.97 -3.85 -19.05
N LEU A 355 2.64 -4.53 -19.99
CA LEU A 355 2.13 -4.69 -21.35
C LEU A 355 0.81 -5.46 -21.37
N TYR A 356 0.73 -6.54 -20.59
CA TYR A 356 -0.47 -7.35 -20.47
C TYR A 356 -1.67 -6.51 -19.99
N PHE A 357 -1.51 -5.77 -18.88
CA PHE A 357 -2.58 -4.92 -18.37
C PHE A 357 -2.89 -3.72 -19.28
N THR A 358 -1.91 -3.21 -20.02
CA THR A 358 -2.16 -2.22 -21.09
C THR A 358 -3.14 -2.77 -22.13
N GLN A 359 -2.94 -4.02 -22.58
CA GLN A 359 -3.85 -4.66 -23.52
C GLN A 359 -5.25 -4.87 -22.92
N VAL A 360 -5.34 -5.38 -21.69
CA VAL A 360 -6.62 -5.62 -21.00
C VAL A 360 -7.39 -4.31 -20.81
N PHE A 361 -6.74 -3.27 -20.30
CA PHE A 361 -7.39 -1.97 -20.02
C PHE A 361 -7.87 -1.29 -21.31
N ARG A 362 -7.04 -1.27 -22.35
CA ARG A 362 -7.44 -0.71 -23.65
C ARG A 362 -8.58 -1.49 -24.28
N CYS A 363 -8.54 -2.82 -24.19
CA CYS A 363 -9.63 -3.68 -24.65
C CYS A 363 -10.94 -3.38 -23.90
N ALA A 364 -10.89 -3.31 -22.56
CA ALA A 364 -12.06 -3.02 -21.74
C ALA A 364 -12.69 -1.65 -22.08
N ARG A 365 -11.86 -0.61 -22.27
CA ARG A 365 -12.33 0.73 -22.66
C ARG A 365 -12.92 0.72 -24.07
N LYS A 366 -12.20 0.18 -25.03
CA LYS A 366 -12.60 0.15 -26.45
C LYS A 366 -13.92 -0.59 -26.67
N THR A 367 -14.12 -1.69 -25.93
CA THR A 367 -15.30 -2.54 -26.07
C THR A 367 -16.45 -2.15 -25.12
N GLY A 368 -16.29 -1.06 -24.37
CA GLY A 368 -17.33 -0.53 -23.48
C GLY A 368 -17.66 -1.47 -22.30
N LEU A 369 -16.65 -2.17 -21.75
CA LEU A 369 -16.81 -2.97 -20.53
C LEU A 369 -16.71 -2.15 -19.26
N VAL A 370 -16.19 -0.93 -19.35
CA VAL A 370 -16.12 0.05 -18.27
C VAL A 370 -16.77 1.36 -18.73
N GLU A 371 -17.33 2.09 -17.77
CA GLU A 371 -17.82 3.45 -18.04
C GLU A 371 -16.65 4.38 -18.37
N PRO A 372 -16.85 5.44 -19.17
CA PRO A 372 -15.79 6.37 -19.55
C PRO A 372 -15.04 6.98 -18.37
N GLU A 373 -15.76 7.23 -17.27
CA GLU A 373 -15.26 7.85 -16.04
C GLU A 373 -14.52 6.86 -15.11
N THR A 374 -14.72 5.55 -15.28
CA THR A 374 -14.07 4.53 -14.44
C THR A 374 -12.57 4.49 -14.73
N GLU A 375 -11.76 4.66 -13.72
CA GLU A 375 -10.30 4.56 -13.82
C GLU A 375 -9.83 3.11 -13.68
N LEU A 376 -8.98 2.66 -14.62
CA LEU A 376 -8.27 1.39 -14.52
C LEU A 376 -6.79 1.71 -14.27
N LYS A 377 -6.26 1.34 -13.10
CA LYS A 377 -4.93 1.73 -12.66
C LYS A 377 -4.02 0.53 -12.46
N PHE A 378 -2.88 0.56 -13.11
CA PHE A 378 -1.81 -0.41 -12.94
C PHE A 378 -0.82 0.07 -11.88
N LEU A 379 -0.70 -0.64 -10.76
CA LEU A 379 0.28 -0.42 -9.72
C LEU A 379 1.32 -1.56 -9.76
N GLY A 380 2.30 -1.40 -10.64
CA GLY A 380 3.36 -2.38 -10.84
C GLY A 380 4.43 -2.33 -9.74
N PHE A 381 4.73 -3.48 -9.12
CA PHE A 381 5.80 -3.56 -8.13
C PHE A 381 7.02 -4.33 -8.66
N GLY A 382 8.19 -3.93 -8.14
CA GLY A 382 9.47 -4.56 -8.45
C GLY A 382 9.72 -5.84 -7.65
N THR A 383 10.86 -6.48 -7.87
CA THR A 383 11.26 -7.73 -7.23
C THR A 383 11.90 -7.49 -5.85
N MET A 384 11.59 -8.39 -4.91
CA MET A 384 12.33 -8.54 -3.68
C MET A 384 13.50 -9.51 -3.92
N ASN A 385 14.73 -9.04 -3.75
CA ASN A 385 15.95 -9.77 -4.03
C ASN A 385 16.69 -10.14 -2.73
N GLY A 386 17.47 -11.20 -2.76
CA GLY A 386 18.42 -11.53 -1.70
C GLY A 386 19.68 -10.65 -1.75
N LYS A 387 20.59 -10.85 -0.79
CA LYS A 387 21.88 -10.13 -0.73
C LYS A 387 22.76 -10.32 -1.97
N ASP A 388 22.54 -11.40 -2.73
CA ASP A 388 23.21 -11.68 -4.01
C ASP A 388 22.61 -10.94 -5.22
N GLY A 389 21.60 -10.09 -4.98
CA GLY A 389 20.88 -9.33 -6.02
C GLY A 389 19.94 -10.17 -6.90
N LYS A 390 19.76 -11.45 -6.59
CA LYS A 390 18.85 -12.35 -7.32
C LYS A 390 17.53 -12.49 -6.56
N PRO A 391 16.42 -12.87 -7.25
CA PRO A 391 15.16 -13.13 -6.58
C PRO A 391 15.34 -14.07 -5.39
N PHE A 392 14.68 -13.74 -4.29
CA PHE A 392 14.83 -14.45 -3.02
C PHE A 392 14.46 -15.92 -3.14
N LYS A 393 15.42 -16.81 -2.85
CA LYS A 393 15.29 -18.27 -3.00
C LYS A 393 15.74 -18.99 -1.72
N THR A 394 15.26 -20.21 -1.54
CA THR A 394 15.81 -21.12 -0.53
C THR A 394 17.24 -21.54 -0.88
N ARG A 395 17.98 -22.04 0.10
CA ARG A 395 19.33 -22.60 -0.13
C ARG A 395 19.36 -23.74 -1.17
N GLU A 396 18.24 -24.44 -1.33
CA GLU A 396 18.05 -25.54 -2.28
C GLU A 396 17.56 -25.08 -3.66
N GLY A 397 17.42 -23.76 -3.89
CA GLY A 397 17.08 -23.17 -5.19
C GLY A 397 15.58 -22.96 -5.46
N GLY A 398 14.69 -23.34 -4.53
CA GLY A 398 13.24 -23.09 -4.61
C GLY A 398 12.86 -21.69 -4.18
N VAL A 399 11.61 -21.27 -4.47
CA VAL A 399 11.06 -20.03 -3.94
C VAL A 399 10.75 -20.20 -2.45
N MET A 400 11.19 -19.25 -1.61
CA MET A 400 10.98 -19.33 -0.17
C MET A 400 9.49 -19.20 0.16
N ARG A 401 8.96 -20.09 0.99
CA ARG A 401 7.61 -19.97 1.54
C ARG A 401 7.52 -18.74 2.45
N LEU A 402 6.42 -18.02 2.34
CA LEU A 402 6.19 -16.81 3.14
C LEU A 402 6.17 -17.09 4.64
N GLU A 403 5.51 -18.17 5.05
CA GLU A 403 5.46 -18.62 6.45
C GLU A 403 6.87 -18.84 7.04
N TYR A 404 7.78 -19.38 6.25
CA TYR A 404 9.16 -19.61 6.69
C TYR A 404 9.94 -18.30 6.92
N LEU A 405 9.74 -17.32 6.02
CA LEU A 405 10.33 -16.00 6.19
C LEU A 405 9.81 -15.32 7.46
N VAL A 406 8.50 -15.33 7.66
CA VAL A 406 7.85 -14.72 8.84
C VAL A 406 8.33 -15.39 10.14
N SER A 407 8.41 -16.73 10.17
CA SER A 407 8.89 -17.48 11.32
C SER A 407 10.34 -17.14 11.67
N ASN A 408 11.23 -17.12 10.68
CA ASN A 408 12.64 -16.79 10.89
C ASN A 408 12.83 -15.37 11.46
N ILE A 409 12.05 -14.40 10.97
CA ILE A 409 12.13 -13.04 11.47
C ILE A 409 11.55 -12.94 12.89
N ASN A 410 10.48 -13.67 13.19
CA ASN A 410 9.92 -13.75 14.55
C ASN A 410 10.94 -14.31 15.54
N GLU A 411 11.66 -15.39 15.19
CA GLU A 411 12.70 -15.99 16.02
C GLU A 411 13.87 -15.02 16.25
N GLU A 412 14.31 -14.34 15.20
CA GLU A 412 15.38 -13.35 15.29
C GLU A 412 14.99 -12.18 16.20
N MET A 413 13.76 -11.66 16.06
CA MET A 413 13.26 -10.59 16.91
C MET A 413 13.07 -11.04 18.36
N TYR A 414 12.60 -12.28 18.59
CA TYR A 414 12.48 -12.82 19.93
C TYR A 414 13.84 -12.88 20.66
N LYS A 415 14.88 -13.35 19.98
CA LYS A 415 16.25 -13.35 20.52
C LYS A 415 16.70 -11.93 20.87
N LYS A 416 16.58 -10.98 19.96
CA LYS A 416 17.00 -9.57 20.19
C LYS A 416 16.27 -8.91 21.35
N ILE A 417 14.99 -9.22 21.56
CA ILE A 417 14.19 -8.66 22.66
C ILE A 417 14.58 -9.30 23.99
N THR A 418 14.80 -10.61 24.03
CA THR A 418 15.09 -11.35 25.26
C THR A 418 16.56 -11.23 25.70
N ASP A 419 17.50 -11.03 24.79
CA ASP A 419 18.92 -10.88 25.12
C ASP A 419 19.21 -9.63 25.97
N ASN A 420 18.37 -8.61 25.86
CA ASN A 420 18.56 -7.33 26.54
C ASN A 420 17.66 -7.11 27.77
N HIS A 421 16.62 -7.91 27.95
CA HIS A 421 15.63 -7.72 29.02
C HIS A 421 15.07 -9.05 29.54
N THR A 422 14.83 -9.12 30.86
CA THR A 422 14.04 -10.21 31.44
C THR A 422 12.56 -9.95 31.19
N VAL A 423 12.00 -10.60 30.20
CA VAL A 423 10.57 -10.51 29.82
C VAL A 423 9.94 -11.88 30.04
N GLU A 424 8.69 -11.93 30.49
CA GLU A 424 7.94 -13.20 30.49
C GLU A 424 7.86 -13.78 29.07
N GLU A 425 7.98 -15.10 28.96
CA GLU A 425 8.09 -15.79 27.67
C GLU A 425 6.94 -15.47 26.71
N GLU A 426 5.69 -15.48 27.19
CA GLU A 426 4.50 -15.18 26.38
C GLU A 426 4.44 -13.71 25.94
N GLU A 427 4.79 -12.78 26.84
CA GLU A 427 4.89 -11.35 26.51
C GLU A 427 6.00 -11.10 25.48
N GLY A 428 7.15 -11.75 25.67
CA GLY A 428 8.28 -11.68 24.75
C GLY A 428 7.92 -12.20 23.34
N LYS A 429 7.24 -13.33 23.25
CA LYS A 429 6.75 -13.88 21.97
C LYS A 429 5.75 -12.96 21.26
N LYS A 430 4.81 -12.40 22.02
CA LYS A 430 3.81 -11.46 21.49
C LYS A 430 4.49 -10.20 20.95
N THR A 431 5.39 -9.61 21.73
CA THR A 431 6.14 -8.42 21.32
C THR A 431 6.99 -8.70 20.09
N ALA A 432 7.71 -9.83 20.07
CA ALA A 432 8.52 -10.24 18.94
C ALA A 432 7.71 -10.34 17.64
N LYS A 433 6.50 -10.90 17.71
CA LYS A 433 5.59 -11.02 16.57
C LYS A 433 5.17 -9.66 16.00
N ILE A 434 4.85 -8.71 16.88
CA ILE A 434 4.49 -7.33 16.49
C ILE A 434 5.69 -6.64 15.83
N VAL A 435 6.87 -6.74 16.44
CA VAL A 435 8.08 -6.08 15.94
C VAL A 435 8.58 -6.72 14.65
N ALA A 436 8.50 -8.04 14.53
CA ALA A 436 8.82 -8.75 13.29
C ALA A 436 7.92 -8.35 12.12
N LEU A 437 6.61 -8.22 12.36
CA LEU A 437 5.67 -7.73 11.34
C LEU A 437 6.02 -6.31 10.89
N SER A 438 6.39 -5.44 11.82
CA SER A 438 6.85 -4.08 11.47
C SER A 438 8.12 -4.10 10.62
N ALA A 439 9.07 -4.98 10.94
CA ALA A 439 10.31 -5.14 10.17
C ALA A 439 10.02 -5.54 8.71
N ILE A 440 9.12 -6.50 8.51
CA ILE A 440 8.71 -6.98 7.19
C ILE A 440 7.98 -5.88 6.41
N LYS A 441 6.91 -5.33 6.99
CA LYS A 441 6.03 -4.37 6.30
C LYS A 441 6.74 -3.05 6.02
N TYR A 442 7.39 -2.48 7.01
CA TYR A 442 8.13 -1.24 6.83
C TYR A 442 9.33 -1.42 5.89
N GLY A 443 10.04 -2.55 6.01
CA GLY A 443 11.16 -2.88 5.13
C GLY A 443 10.77 -2.91 3.66
N ASP A 444 9.60 -3.46 3.33
CA ASP A 444 9.04 -3.42 1.97
C ASP A 444 8.50 -2.03 1.60
N LEU A 445 7.56 -1.50 2.40
CA LEU A 445 6.81 -0.28 2.09
C LEU A 445 7.66 0.99 2.07
N SER A 446 8.83 1.00 2.70
CA SER A 446 9.78 2.13 2.64
C SER A 446 10.43 2.29 1.26
N ASN A 447 10.31 1.28 0.40
CA ASN A 447 10.76 1.35 -0.98
C ASN A 447 9.63 1.78 -1.90
N GLN A 448 9.94 2.59 -2.91
CA GLN A 448 8.97 2.89 -3.97
C GLN A 448 8.50 1.59 -4.63
N ALA A 449 7.20 1.40 -4.79
CA ALA A 449 6.61 0.14 -5.25
C ALA A 449 7.28 -0.41 -6.53
N SER A 450 7.49 0.43 -7.56
CA SER A 450 8.07 0.03 -8.84
C SER A 450 9.56 -0.35 -8.80
N LYS A 451 10.25 -0.09 -7.69
CA LYS A 451 11.68 -0.39 -7.55
C LYS A 451 11.92 -1.81 -7.02
N ASP A 452 12.96 -2.44 -7.55
CA ASP A 452 13.52 -3.65 -6.96
C ASP A 452 14.30 -3.26 -5.70
N TYR A 453 14.30 -4.13 -4.69
CA TYR A 453 15.08 -3.88 -3.48
C TYR A 453 15.70 -5.16 -2.93
N ILE A 454 16.72 -5.01 -2.08
CA ILE A 454 17.37 -6.12 -1.38
C ILE A 454 16.73 -6.28 -0.02
N PHE A 455 16.16 -7.46 0.24
CA PHE A 455 15.67 -7.86 1.55
C PHE A 455 16.85 -8.36 2.39
N ASP A 456 17.23 -7.56 3.37
CA ASP A 456 18.30 -7.87 4.33
C ASP A 456 17.71 -8.00 5.73
N VAL A 457 17.61 -9.22 6.24
CA VAL A 457 17.04 -9.52 7.56
C VAL A 457 17.74 -8.73 8.67
N ASP A 458 19.10 -8.71 8.66
CA ASP A 458 19.87 -8.02 9.70
C ASP A 458 19.57 -6.52 9.74
N ARG A 459 19.47 -5.91 8.55
CA ARG A 459 19.13 -4.49 8.40
C ARG A 459 17.70 -4.22 8.86
N PHE A 460 16.71 -5.01 8.41
CA PHE A 460 15.29 -4.73 8.67
C PHE A 460 14.88 -5.03 10.12
N THR A 461 15.61 -5.91 10.80
CA THR A 461 15.42 -6.21 12.22
C THR A 461 16.26 -5.34 13.15
N SER A 462 16.97 -4.33 12.62
CA SER A 462 17.73 -3.38 13.43
C SER A 462 16.81 -2.38 14.13
N PHE A 463 17.15 -2.04 15.37
CA PHE A 463 16.53 -0.95 16.14
C PHE A 463 17.12 0.43 15.84
N GLU A 464 18.00 0.52 14.86
CA GLU A 464 18.65 1.74 14.40
C GLU A 464 18.43 1.93 12.90
N GLY A 465 18.41 3.19 12.47
CA GLY A 465 18.24 3.56 11.09
C GLY A 465 16.79 3.54 10.62
N ASN A 466 16.58 3.52 9.31
CA ASN A 466 15.24 3.59 8.69
C ASN A 466 14.58 2.19 8.66
N THR A 467 14.04 1.76 9.80
CA THR A 467 13.47 0.41 10.00
C THR A 467 12.17 0.45 10.80
N GLY A 468 11.32 -0.58 10.63
CA GLY A 468 10.10 -0.74 11.42
C GLY A 468 10.36 -0.80 12.93
N PRO A 469 11.31 -1.63 13.39
CA PRO A 469 11.68 -1.68 14.82
C PRO A 469 12.13 -0.34 15.41
N TYR A 470 12.85 0.50 14.65
CA TYR A 470 13.23 1.84 15.08
C TYR A 470 12.00 2.75 15.29
N ILE A 471 11.03 2.70 14.39
CA ILE A 471 9.77 3.46 14.52
C ILE A 471 9.00 3.00 15.75
N LEU A 472 8.86 1.68 15.94
CA LEU A 472 8.17 1.14 17.10
C LEU A 472 8.88 1.50 18.41
N TYR A 473 10.20 1.43 18.44
CA TYR A 473 11.00 1.83 19.60
C TYR A 473 10.79 3.31 19.95
N THR A 474 10.69 4.18 18.95
CA THR A 474 10.35 5.60 19.13
C THR A 474 8.97 5.76 19.76
N ILE A 475 7.95 5.06 19.27
CA ILE A 475 6.58 5.11 19.83
C ILE A 475 6.56 4.61 21.28
N VAL A 476 7.22 3.48 21.56
CA VAL A 476 7.29 2.90 22.90
C VAL A 476 8.02 3.84 23.88
N ARG A 477 9.06 4.53 23.42
CA ARG A 477 9.75 5.58 24.21
C ARG A 477 8.78 6.70 24.58
N ILE A 478 8.00 7.21 23.64
CA ILE A 478 6.98 8.24 23.91
C ILE A 478 5.96 7.70 24.92
N LYS A 479 5.40 6.51 24.70
CA LYS A 479 4.46 5.85 25.63
C LYS A 479 5.05 5.75 27.05
N SER A 480 6.31 5.41 27.17
CA SER A 480 7.01 5.31 28.47
C SER A 480 7.10 6.66 29.18
N ILE A 481 7.41 7.75 28.47
CA ILE A 481 7.47 9.11 29.01
C ILE A 481 6.08 9.54 29.52
N LEU A 482 5.07 9.37 28.66
CA LEU A 482 3.68 9.71 29.00
C LEU A 482 3.18 8.94 30.23
N LYS A 483 3.45 7.63 30.30
CA LYS A 483 3.10 6.80 31.45
C LYS A 483 3.80 7.24 32.74
N LYS A 484 5.09 7.58 32.67
CA LYS A 484 5.85 8.11 33.83
C LYS A 484 5.27 9.44 34.30
N TYR A 485 4.91 10.33 33.37
CA TYR A 485 4.29 11.60 33.74
C TYR A 485 2.95 11.39 34.44
N GLN A 486 2.04 10.58 33.84
CA GLN A 486 0.72 10.26 34.39
C GLN A 486 0.79 9.58 35.78
N ALA A 487 1.82 8.78 36.03
CA ALA A 487 2.05 8.16 37.34
C ALA A 487 2.53 9.16 38.41
N ALA A 488 3.20 10.25 38.00
CA ALA A 488 3.74 11.26 38.91
C ALA A 488 2.77 12.41 39.19
N ARG A 489 1.97 12.81 38.19
CA ARG A 489 1.04 13.96 38.28
C ARG A 489 -0.05 13.92 37.21
N MET A 490 -1.11 14.71 37.41
CA MET A 490 -2.12 15.00 36.42
C MET A 490 -1.71 16.20 35.56
N LEU A 491 -2.23 16.26 34.34
CA LEU A 491 -2.09 17.48 33.53
C LEU A 491 -2.79 18.65 34.24
N PRO A 492 -2.14 19.81 34.36
CA PRO A 492 -2.78 21.01 34.91
C PRO A 492 -3.94 21.48 34.03
N GLU A 493 -4.88 22.21 34.65
CA GLU A 493 -5.97 22.84 33.92
C GLU A 493 -5.42 23.86 32.91
N GLY A 494 -5.90 23.82 31.67
CA GLY A 494 -5.41 24.67 30.58
C GLY A 494 -4.10 24.20 29.94
N ALA A 495 -3.64 22.99 30.24
CA ALA A 495 -2.47 22.40 29.55
C ALA A 495 -2.72 22.27 28.04
N GLU A 496 -1.83 22.84 27.25
CA GLU A 496 -1.89 22.83 25.79
C GLU A 496 -0.49 22.89 25.19
N ILE A 497 -0.36 22.68 23.89
CA ILE A 497 0.90 22.84 23.16
C ILE A 497 1.26 24.33 23.16
N LEU A 498 2.44 24.67 23.66
CA LEU A 498 2.96 26.02 23.74
C LEU A 498 3.82 26.37 22.51
N ALA A 499 4.12 27.65 22.32
CA ALA A 499 5.12 28.10 21.37
C ALA A 499 6.47 27.41 21.66
N ALA A 500 7.19 27.00 20.62
CA ALA A 500 8.45 26.28 20.79
C ALA A 500 9.47 27.08 21.58
N HIS A 501 10.13 26.42 22.55
CA HIS A 501 11.19 27.00 23.38
C HIS A 501 12.60 26.67 22.85
N SER A 502 12.69 25.81 21.82
CA SER A 502 13.96 25.42 21.20
C SER A 502 13.79 25.11 19.73
N GLU A 503 14.91 25.15 18.98
CA GLU A 503 14.93 24.78 17.57
C GLU A 503 14.53 23.33 17.32
N SER A 504 14.89 22.41 18.21
CA SER A 504 14.49 20.99 18.07
C SER A 504 13.01 20.77 18.33
N GLU A 505 12.42 21.51 19.26
CA GLU A 505 10.98 21.52 19.50
C GLU A 505 10.23 22.08 18.27
N LYS A 506 10.68 23.24 17.74
CA LYS A 506 10.10 23.83 16.53
C LYS A 506 10.19 22.89 15.34
N ALA A 507 11.34 22.20 15.15
CA ALA A 507 11.52 21.22 14.09
C ALA A 507 10.52 20.05 14.21
N LEU A 508 10.28 19.52 15.41
CA LEU A 508 9.26 18.49 15.65
C LEU A 508 7.84 19.00 15.29
N MET A 509 7.52 20.21 15.71
CA MET A 509 6.24 20.84 15.41
C MET A 509 6.02 21.04 13.90
N LEU A 510 7.06 21.46 13.16
CA LEU A 510 7.01 21.60 11.71
C LEU A 510 6.82 20.26 10.99
N GLU A 511 7.44 19.18 11.48
CA GLU A 511 7.21 17.84 10.91
C GLU A 511 5.75 17.41 11.10
N LEU A 512 5.15 17.64 12.26
CA LEU A 512 3.73 17.33 12.50
C LEU A 512 2.80 18.05 11.52
N CYS A 513 3.07 19.29 11.16
CA CYS A 513 2.26 20.06 10.21
C CYS A 513 2.19 19.46 8.80
N LYS A 514 3.10 18.56 8.45
CA LYS A 514 3.14 17.90 7.13
C LYS A 514 2.15 16.73 7.01
N PHE A 515 1.54 16.29 8.12
CA PHE A 515 0.72 15.06 8.17
C PHE A 515 -0.38 15.04 7.11
N ASN A 516 -1.18 16.10 7.00
CA ASN A 516 -2.31 16.18 6.07
C ASN A 516 -1.85 16.11 4.60
N SER A 517 -0.86 16.92 4.25
CA SER A 517 -0.28 16.95 2.89
C SER A 517 0.34 15.61 2.52
N MET A 518 0.99 14.95 3.47
CA MET A 518 1.60 13.64 3.25
C MET A 518 0.53 12.57 2.99
N MET A 519 -0.56 12.53 3.78
CA MET A 519 -1.63 11.54 3.59
C MET A 519 -2.32 11.70 2.24
N GLU A 520 -2.67 12.94 1.85
CA GLU A 520 -3.23 13.21 0.53
C GLU A 520 -2.30 12.74 -0.59
N THR A 521 -1.04 13.14 -0.53
CA THR A 521 -0.06 12.75 -1.56
C THR A 521 0.16 11.23 -1.61
N ALA A 522 0.20 10.57 -0.46
CA ALA A 522 0.34 9.12 -0.39
C ALA A 522 -0.86 8.39 -1.03
N PHE A 523 -2.06 8.94 -0.90
CA PHE A 523 -3.25 8.41 -1.57
C PHE A 523 -3.22 8.69 -3.08
N GLU A 524 -3.06 9.94 -3.50
CA GLU A 524 -3.08 10.35 -4.91
C GLU A 524 -2.05 9.60 -5.76
N GLU A 525 -0.85 9.42 -5.22
CA GLU A 525 0.22 8.70 -5.89
C GLU A 525 0.22 7.18 -5.62
N THR A 526 -0.73 6.66 -4.83
CA THR A 526 -0.73 5.26 -4.36
C THR A 526 0.64 4.84 -3.81
N ALA A 527 1.20 5.67 -2.93
CA ALA A 527 2.62 5.68 -2.55
C ALA A 527 2.85 5.50 -1.04
N PRO A 528 2.66 4.29 -0.46
CA PRO A 528 2.92 4.04 0.97
C PRO A 528 4.32 4.43 1.43
N HIS A 529 5.33 4.42 0.55
CA HIS A 529 6.69 4.83 0.89
C HIS A 529 6.79 6.30 1.35
N LYS A 530 5.85 7.16 0.97
CA LYS A 530 5.78 8.54 1.47
C LYS A 530 5.36 8.61 2.93
N VAL A 531 4.47 7.71 3.36
CA VAL A 531 4.13 7.56 4.79
C VAL A 531 5.36 7.09 5.57
N CYS A 532 6.10 6.11 5.05
CA CYS A 532 7.34 5.63 5.67
C CYS A 532 8.39 6.74 5.81
N ALA A 533 8.61 7.53 4.75
CA ALA A 533 9.55 8.66 4.78
C ALA A 533 9.14 9.68 5.85
N TYR A 534 7.87 10.06 5.88
CA TYR A 534 7.32 10.99 6.86
C TYR A 534 7.53 10.54 8.31
N ILE A 535 7.17 9.29 8.64
CA ILE A 535 7.31 8.80 10.02
C ILE A 535 8.76 8.63 10.44
N TYR A 536 9.67 8.38 9.50
CA TYR A 536 11.10 8.36 9.78
C TYR A 536 11.61 9.76 10.14
N ASP A 537 11.24 10.78 9.38
CA ASP A 537 11.60 12.16 9.64
C ASP A 537 10.99 12.65 10.97
N LEU A 538 9.72 12.33 11.23
CA LEU A 538 9.03 12.65 12.47
C LEU A 538 9.70 11.96 13.69
N ALA A 539 10.07 10.69 13.55
CA ALA A 539 10.79 9.95 14.60
C ALA A 539 12.16 10.56 14.90
N ASN A 540 12.90 10.96 13.86
CA ASN A 540 14.18 11.63 14.02
C ASN A 540 14.03 12.99 14.69
N ALA A 541 13.04 13.80 14.29
CA ALA A 541 12.75 15.08 14.91
C ALA A 541 12.40 14.93 16.41
N PHE A 542 11.53 13.94 16.73
CA PHE A 542 11.24 13.62 18.13
C PHE A 542 12.48 13.18 18.90
N ASN A 543 13.30 12.26 18.38
CA ASN A 543 14.48 11.77 19.06
C ASN A 543 15.49 12.90 19.32
N ARG A 544 15.66 13.84 18.37
CA ARG A 544 16.48 15.03 18.57
C ARG A 544 15.93 15.90 19.70
N PHE A 545 14.63 16.23 19.68
CA PHE A 545 13.97 16.99 20.74
C PHE A 545 14.15 16.31 22.11
N TYR A 546 13.93 15.00 22.19
CA TYR A 546 14.09 14.20 23.42
C TYR A 546 15.52 14.25 23.98
N HIS A 547 16.53 14.20 23.13
CA HIS A 547 17.93 14.25 23.56
C HIS A 547 18.35 15.65 24.02
N GLU A 548 17.83 16.70 23.42
CA GLU A 548 18.18 18.09 23.73
C GLU A 548 17.34 18.67 24.90
N THR A 549 16.17 18.05 25.23
CA THR A 549 15.21 18.60 26.19
C THR A 549 15.02 17.66 27.38
N LYS A 550 15.18 18.18 28.60
CA LYS A 550 14.95 17.43 29.83
C LYS A 550 13.48 17.41 30.25
N ILE A 551 12.63 16.80 29.43
CA ILE A 551 11.16 16.82 29.54
C ILE A 551 10.68 16.52 30.98
N MET A 552 11.15 15.43 31.59
CA MET A 552 10.66 14.97 32.90
C MET A 552 11.23 15.78 34.06
N SER A 553 12.26 16.57 33.86
CA SER A 553 12.89 17.43 34.90
C SER A 553 12.71 18.93 34.62
N GLU A 554 11.83 19.29 33.68
CA GLU A 554 11.38 20.67 33.47
C GLU A 554 10.72 21.20 34.75
N GLN A 555 11.11 22.39 35.19
CA GLN A 555 10.67 23.01 36.43
C GLN A 555 9.37 23.79 36.28
N ASP A 556 9.16 24.39 35.10
CA ASP A 556 7.90 25.06 34.81
C ASP A 556 6.84 24.01 34.45
N GLU A 557 5.80 23.97 35.31
CA GLU A 557 4.72 22.97 35.19
C GLU A 557 3.93 23.10 33.89
N MET A 558 3.71 24.33 33.42
CA MET A 558 2.97 24.57 32.16
C MET A 558 3.83 24.24 30.94
N VAL A 559 5.12 24.55 30.96
CA VAL A 559 6.05 24.18 29.89
C VAL A 559 6.19 22.67 29.82
N GLN A 560 6.33 21.99 30.95
CA GLN A 560 6.35 20.53 30.99
C GLN A 560 5.07 19.91 30.44
N ALA A 561 3.90 20.45 30.85
CA ALA A 561 2.62 19.98 30.34
C ALA A 561 2.48 20.22 28.82
N GLY A 562 3.01 21.33 28.31
CA GLY A 562 3.09 21.62 26.88
C GLY A 562 3.88 20.56 26.11
N TYR A 563 5.04 20.15 26.64
CA TYR A 563 5.81 19.02 26.07
C TYR A 563 4.99 17.72 26.06
N ILE A 564 4.27 17.41 27.15
CA ILE A 564 3.44 16.20 27.22
C ILE A 564 2.33 16.24 26.17
N CYS A 565 1.66 17.38 25.98
CA CYS A 565 0.66 17.56 24.91
C CYS A 565 1.27 17.36 23.51
N LEU A 566 2.46 17.88 23.27
CA LEU A 566 3.18 17.70 22.00
C LEU A 566 3.55 16.23 21.78
N LEU A 567 3.97 15.50 22.83
CA LEU A 567 4.28 14.08 22.75
C LEU A 567 3.02 13.24 22.47
N GLU A 568 1.88 13.56 23.08
CA GLU A 568 0.62 12.88 22.78
C GLU A 568 0.24 13.03 21.30
N LEU A 569 0.36 14.23 20.74
CA LEU A 569 0.12 14.49 19.33
C LEU A 569 1.11 13.71 18.44
N THR A 570 2.39 13.73 18.80
CA THR A 570 3.44 13.00 18.05
C THR A 570 3.19 11.49 18.04
N LYS A 571 2.88 10.92 19.21
CA LYS A 571 2.50 9.51 19.33
C LYS A 571 1.32 9.19 18.42
N ARG A 572 0.28 10.01 18.47
CA ARG A 572 -0.93 9.78 17.68
C ARG A 572 -0.67 9.84 16.18
N ALA A 573 0.14 10.79 15.71
CA ALA A 573 0.55 10.87 14.30
C ALA A 573 1.31 9.61 13.85
N LEU A 574 2.25 9.14 14.64
CA LEU A 574 3.00 7.91 14.37
C LEU A 574 2.07 6.69 14.35
N GLU A 575 1.17 6.55 15.33
CA GLU A 575 0.22 5.43 15.42
C GLU A 575 -0.77 5.40 14.25
N LEU A 576 -1.29 6.53 13.80
CA LEU A 576 -2.13 6.61 12.60
C LEU A 576 -1.39 6.18 11.35
N CYS A 577 -0.15 6.64 11.20
CA CYS A 577 0.68 6.27 10.05
C CYS A 577 1.01 4.77 10.02
N ILE A 578 1.44 4.16 11.13
CA ILE A 578 1.71 2.72 11.15
C ILE A 578 0.44 1.88 10.96
N ASN A 579 -0.72 2.39 11.38
CA ASN A 579 -2.00 1.73 11.12
C ASN A 579 -2.30 1.65 9.62
N VAL A 580 -2.13 2.74 8.86
CA VAL A 580 -2.32 2.71 7.40
C VAL A 580 -1.25 1.90 6.67
N LEU A 581 -0.08 1.69 7.28
CA LEU A 581 0.94 0.74 6.81
C LEU A 581 0.63 -0.72 7.21
N GLY A 582 -0.37 -0.94 8.06
CA GLY A 582 -0.88 -2.26 8.41
C GLY A 582 -0.14 -2.96 9.54
N PHE A 583 0.47 -2.23 10.48
CA PHE A 583 1.05 -2.79 11.71
C PHE A 583 0.75 -1.89 12.92
N GLU A 584 1.12 -2.34 14.10
CA GLU A 584 0.84 -1.65 15.36
C GLU A 584 2.08 -1.61 16.24
N ALA A 585 2.05 -0.77 17.29
CA ALA A 585 3.12 -0.68 18.27
C ALA A 585 2.77 -1.46 19.54
N PRO A 586 3.74 -2.20 20.14
CA PRO A 586 3.54 -2.82 21.44
C PRO A 586 3.49 -1.76 22.55
N ASP A 587 3.06 -2.16 23.75
CA ASP A 587 3.06 -1.27 24.91
C ASP A 587 4.44 -1.14 25.54
N ARG A 588 5.27 -2.16 25.37
CA ARG A 588 6.66 -2.24 25.86
C ARG A 588 7.53 -2.97 24.84
N MET A 589 8.79 -2.62 24.88
CA MET A 589 9.77 -3.20 23.98
C MET A 589 11.16 -3.20 24.62
#